data_279ba7218d15f728c4870d4d7e644eae
#
_entry.id   279ba7218d15f728c4870d4d7e644eae
#
_cell.length_a   1.000
_cell.length_b   1.000
_cell.length_c   1.000
_cell.angle_alpha   90.00
_cell.angle_beta   90.00
_cell.angle_gamma   90.00
#
_symmetry.space_group_name_H-M   'P 1'
#
loop_
_entity.id
_entity.type
_entity.pdbx_description
1 polymer ?
#
loop_
_entity_poly.entity_id
_entity_poly.type
_entity_poly.pdbx_seq_one_letter_code
_entity_poly.pdbx_strand_id
1 'polypeptide(L)'
;MIEAEARIATIESSRYLTKLAEAWVHTYPVRYDTLTAEIQLPGGELVLTADGDSLSLRLVGTDRERFDATKETVVRYVDRVAEHDTGVRCVWHEVS
;
A
#
# COMPACT_ATOMS: atom_id res chain seq x y z
N MET A 1 18.20 -3.74 -5.67
CA MET A 1 16.93 -3.67 -4.94
C MET A 1 16.30 -2.31 -5.14
N ILE A 2 15.00 -2.27 -5.39
CA ILE A 2 14.27 -1.03 -5.62
C ILE A 2 13.32 -0.84 -4.45
N GLU A 3 13.24 0.39 -3.96
CA GLU A 3 12.38 0.71 -2.83
C GLU A 3 11.63 2.01 -3.07
N ALA A 4 10.34 2.04 -2.80
CA ALA A 4 9.53 3.24 -2.89
C ALA A 4 8.65 3.34 -1.66
N GLU A 5 8.35 4.57 -1.28
CA GLU A 5 7.51 4.87 -0.14
C GLU A 5 6.40 5.85 -0.53
N ALA A 6 5.26 5.72 0.13
CA ALA A 6 4.17 6.67 -0.01
C ALA A 6 3.54 6.87 1.36
N ARG A 7 2.92 8.03 1.56
CA ARG A 7 2.24 8.34 2.81
C ARG A 7 0.91 8.98 2.50
N ILE A 8 -0.14 8.47 3.11
CA ILE A 8 -1.50 8.97 2.92
C ILE A 8 -1.97 9.58 4.23
N ALA A 9 -2.30 10.87 4.20
CA ALA A 9 -2.84 11.55 5.37
C ALA A 9 -4.31 11.16 5.53
N THR A 10 -4.65 10.48 6.60
CA THR A 10 -6.02 10.08 6.91
C THR A 10 -6.13 9.67 8.37
N ILE A 11 -7.19 10.10 9.02
CA ILE A 11 -7.48 9.67 10.39
C ILE A 11 -8.06 8.25 10.42
N GLU A 12 -8.36 7.68 9.25
CA GLU A 12 -8.90 6.32 9.14
C GLU A 12 -7.86 5.33 8.64
N SER A 13 -6.60 5.50 9.05
CA SER A 13 -5.49 4.69 8.56
C SER A 13 -5.68 3.20 8.78
N SER A 14 -6.17 2.78 9.96
CA SER A 14 -6.42 1.36 10.24
C SER A 14 -7.50 0.78 9.35
N ARG A 15 -8.54 1.55 9.05
CA ARG A 15 -9.61 1.13 8.16
C ARG A 15 -9.08 0.93 6.74
N TYR A 16 -8.26 1.86 6.26
CA TYR A 16 -7.64 1.76 4.94
C TYR A 16 -6.73 0.55 4.86
N LEU A 17 -5.90 0.34 5.88
CA LEU A 17 -5.01 -0.80 5.95
C LEU A 17 -5.80 -2.12 5.87
N THR A 18 -6.84 -2.24 6.67
CA THR A 18 -7.66 -3.45 6.71
C THR A 18 -8.33 -3.72 5.36
N LYS A 19 -8.90 -2.68 4.75
CA LYS A 19 -9.56 -2.84 3.45
C LYS A 19 -8.58 -3.21 2.34
N LEU A 20 -7.38 -2.64 2.34
CA LEU A 20 -6.37 -3.01 1.37
C LEU A 20 -5.89 -4.46 1.57
N ALA A 21 -5.64 -4.85 2.81
CA ALA A 21 -5.24 -6.21 3.11
C ALA A 21 -6.33 -7.22 2.70
N GLU A 22 -7.59 -6.92 3.00
CA GLU A 22 -8.71 -7.78 2.62
C GLU A 22 -8.84 -7.91 1.11
N ALA A 23 -8.51 -6.86 0.35
CA ALA A 23 -8.59 -6.90 -1.10
C ALA A 23 -7.63 -7.93 -1.71
N TRP A 24 -6.51 -8.19 -1.06
CA TRP A 24 -5.47 -9.07 -1.59
C TRP A 24 -5.38 -10.44 -0.89
N VAL A 25 -6.05 -10.61 0.25
CA VAL A 25 -5.87 -11.80 1.10
C VAL A 25 -6.19 -13.12 0.38
N HIS A 26 -7.10 -13.10 -0.58
CA HIS A 26 -7.49 -14.31 -1.33
C HIS A 26 -6.64 -14.56 -2.57
N THR A 27 -5.79 -13.62 -2.94
CA THR A 27 -4.99 -13.71 -4.17
C THR A 27 -3.50 -13.87 -3.88
N TYR A 28 -3.01 -13.23 -2.82
CA TYR A 28 -1.60 -13.21 -2.48
C TYR A 28 -1.39 -13.52 -1.00
N PRO A 29 -0.18 -13.95 -0.60
CA PRO A 29 0.14 -14.11 0.82
C PRO A 29 0.03 -12.76 1.54
N VAL A 30 -0.82 -12.69 2.56
CA VAL A 30 -1.05 -11.49 3.34
C VAL A 30 -1.02 -11.83 4.83
N ARG A 31 -0.28 -11.03 5.59
CA ARG A 31 -0.34 -11.05 7.05
C ARG A 31 -0.68 -9.66 7.53
N TYR A 32 -1.68 -9.52 8.38
CA TYR A 32 -2.03 -8.18 8.86
C TYR A 32 -2.73 -8.21 10.23
N ASP A 33 -2.59 -7.07 10.91
CA ASP A 33 -3.39 -6.75 12.09
C ASP A 33 -3.92 -5.32 11.89
N THR A 34 -4.36 -4.65 12.96
CA THR A 34 -4.94 -3.31 12.83
C THR A 34 -3.91 -2.22 12.57
N LEU A 35 -2.64 -2.48 12.79
CA LEU A 35 -1.57 -1.48 12.68
C LEU A 35 -0.58 -1.74 11.56
N THR A 36 -0.41 -2.99 11.14
CA THR A 36 0.56 -3.33 10.11
C THR A 36 -0.01 -4.39 9.16
N ALA A 37 0.48 -4.38 7.92
CA ALA A 37 0.17 -5.42 6.94
C ALA A 37 1.39 -5.68 6.08
N GLU A 38 1.60 -6.95 5.74
CA GLU A 38 2.66 -7.40 4.83
C GLU A 38 2.00 -8.19 3.72
N ILE A 39 2.20 -7.75 2.48
CA ILE A 39 1.56 -8.35 1.31
C ILE A 39 2.64 -8.68 0.28
N GLN A 40 2.68 -9.94 -0.16
CA GLN A 40 3.62 -10.38 -1.20
C GLN A 40 2.96 -10.20 -2.57
N LEU A 41 3.29 -9.10 -3.25
CA LEU A 41 2.75 -8.79 -4.58
C LEU A 41 3.75 -9.20 -5.67
N PRO A 42 3.30 -9.29 -6.94
CA PRO A 42 4.20 -9.70 -8.02
C PRO A 42 5.46 -8.85 -8.16
N GLY A 43 5.35 -7.56 -7.90
CA GLY A 43 6.48 -6.63 -8.03
C GLY A 43 7.31 -6.46 -6.77
N GLY A 44 6.92 -7.09 -5.66
CA GLY A 44 7.68 -6.98 -4.42
C GLY A 44 6.80 -7.09 -3.18
N GLU A 45 7.43 -6.89 -2.04
CA GLU A 45 6.72 -6.88 -0.76
C GLU A 45 6.20 -5.49 -0.45
N LEU A 46 4.90 -5.41 -0.17
CA LEU A 46 4.27 -4.17 0.27
C LEU A 46 4.04 -4.24 1.77
N VAL A 47 4.54 -3.24 2.50
CA VAL A 47 4.32 -3.11 3.93
C VAL A 47 3.48 -1.87 4.18
N LEU A 48 2.37 -2.06 4.89
CA LEU A 48 1.49 -0.97 5.29
C LEU A 48 1.62 -0.77 6.79
N THR A 49 1.69 0.49 7.20
CA THR A 49 1.75 0.83 8.63
C THR A 49 0.73 1.92 8.91
N ALA A 50 -0.23 1.63 9.78
CA ALA A 50 -1.25 2.60 10.19
C ALA A 50 -0.76 3.37 11.40
N ASP A 51 -0.79 4.69 11.29
CA ASP A 51 -0.51 5.61 12.38
C ASP A 51 -1.81 6.37 12.64
N GLY A 52 -1.91 7.12 13.73
CA GLY A 52 -3.15 7.80 14.10
C GLY A 52 -3.72 8.72 13.02
N ASP A 53 -2.86 9.34 12.24
CA ASP A 53 -3.25 10.34 11.24
C ASP A 53 -2.70 10.05 9.84
N SER A 54 -2.12 8.88 9.62
CA SER A 54 -1.57 8.54 8.31
C SER A 54 -1.46 7.04 8.10
N LEU A 55 -1.40 6.65 6.82
CA LEU A 55 -1.07 5.30 6.40
C LEU A 55 0.22 5.37 5.59
N SER A 56 1.24 4.66 6.03
CA SER A 56 2.52 4.58 5.32
C SER A 56 2.56 3.32 4.48
N LEU A 57 3.08 3.44 3.26
CA LEU A 57 3.24 2.33 2.33
C LEU A 57 4.71 2.25 1.93
N ARG A 58 5.23 1.03 1.91
CA ARG A 58 6.60 0.78 1.45
C ARG A 58 6.60 -0.45 0.56
N LEU A 59 7.14 -0.30 -0.64
CA LEU A 59 7.25 -1.39 -1.60
C LEU A 59 8.72 -1.65 -1.91
N VAL A 60 9.14 -2.90 -1.80
CA VAL A 60 10.53 -3.31 -2.05
C VAL A 60 10.50 -4.45 -3.06
N GLY A 61 11.25 -4.30 -4.15
CA GLY A 61 11.32 -5.31 -5.19
C GLY A 61 12.66 -5.32 -5.90
N THR A 62 12.79 -6.19 -6.90
CA THR A 62 14.05 -6.35 -7.64
C THR A 62 13.89 -6.21 -9.16
N ASP A 63 12.69 -6.39 -9.68
CA ASP A 63 12.41 -6.30 -11.11
C ASP A 63 11.70 -4.97 -11.40
N ARG A 64 12.36 -4.08 -12.12
CA ARG A 64 11.87 -2.73 -12.38
C ARG A 64 10.49 -2.72 -13.04
N GLU A 65 10.28 -3.55 -14.01
CA GLU A 65 9.03 -3.57 -14.76
C GLU A 65 7.86 -4.00 -13.88
N ARG A 66 8.03 -5.09 -13.13
CA ARG A 66 7.00 -5.58 -12.21
C ARG A 66 6.80 -4.63 -11.04
N PHE A 67 7.87 -4.03 -10.55
CA PHE A 67 7.81 -3.07 -9.47
C PHE A 67 6.94 -1.87 -9.87
N ASP A 68 7.19 -1.30 -11.04
CA ASP A 68 6.43 -0.14 -11.52
C ASP A 68 4.96 -0.50 -11.75
N ALA A 69 4.67 -1.67 -12.30
CA ALA A 69 3.30 -2.14 -12.50
C ALA A 69 2.58 -2.32 -11.16
N THR A 70 3.29 -2.83 -10.16
CA THR A 70 2.73 -3.03 -8.82
C THR A 70 2.44 -1.69 -8.14
N LYS A 71 3.31 -0.70 -8.32
CA LYS A 71 3.04 0.66 -7.80
C LYS A 71 1.71 1.20 -8.34
N GLU A 72 1.48 1.05 -9.63
CA GLU A 72 0.23 1.51 -10.24
C GLU A 72 -0.99 0.75 -9.72
N THR A 73 -0.84 -0.56 -9.52
CA THR A 73 -1.90 -1.39 -8.96
C THR A 73 -2.27 -0.93 -7.56
N VAL A 74 -1.28 -0.64 -6.72
CA VAL A 74 -1.50 -0.16 -5.36
C VAL A 74 -2.26 1.17 -5.37
N VAL A 75 -1.86 2.10 -6.24
CA VAL A 75 -2.56 3.38 -6.37
C VAL A 75 -4.03 3.18 -6.71
N ARG A 76 -4.33 2.29 -7.63
CA ARG A 76 -5.73 2.01 -8.01
C ARG A 76 -6.54 1.43 -6.85
N TYR A 77 -5.94 0.56 -6.04
CA TYR A 77 -6.62 -0.02 -4.88
C TYR A 77 -6.83 1.04 -3.80
N VAL A 78 -5.86 1.92 -3.57
CA VAL A 78 -6.01 3.03 -2.64
C VAL A 78 -7.14 3.95 -3.09
N ASP A 79 -7.17 4.31 -4.38
CA ASP A 79 -8.22 5.16 -4.93
C ASP A 79 -9.61 4.54 -4.72
N ARG A 80 -9.72 3.23 -4.88
CA ARG A 80 -10.98 2.51 -4.70
C ARG A 80 -11.43 2.53 -3.24
N VAL A 81 -10.49 2.33 -2.31
CA VAL A 81 -10.80 2.38 -0.87
C VAL A 81 -11.21 3.78 -0.45
N ALA A 82 -10.59 4.79 -1.07
CA ALA A 82 -10.79 6.20 -0.73
C ALA A 82 -11.86 6.89 -1.60
N GLU A 83 -12.75 6.16 -2.25
CA GLU A 83 -13.65 6.72 -3.27
C GLU A 83 -14.50 7.89 -2.82
N HIS A 84 -14.79 7.99 -1.52
CA HIS A 84 -15.57 9.09 -0.95
C HIS A 84 -14.72 10.11 -0.20
N ASP A 85 -13.41 9.91 -0.16
CA ASP A 85 -12.49 10.79 0.56
C ASP A 85 -11.71 11.65 -0.43
N THR A 86 -12.21 12.83 -0.72
CA THR A 86 -11.51 13.75 -1.61
C THR A 86 -10.22 14.24 -0.94
N GLY A 87 -9.15 14.33 -1.71
CA GLY A 87 -7.86 14.78 -1.19
C GLY A 87 -6.94 13.66 -0.74
N VAL A 88 -7.43 12.42 -0.67
CA VAL A 88 -6.56 11.27 -0.38
C VAL A 88 -5.80 10.91 -1.66
N ARG A 89 -4.47 10.88 -1.57
CA ARG A 89 -3.62 10.57 -2.72
C ARG A 89 -2.47 9.68 -2.31
N CYS A 90 -2.20 8.68 -3.14
CA CYS A 90 -1.05 7.82 -2.99
C CYS A 90 -0.01 8.24 -4.04
N VAL A 91 1.06 8.87 -3.58
CA VAL A 91 2.15 9.32 -4.47
C VAL A 91 3.43 8.64 -4.02
N TRP A 92 4.03 7.88 -4.91
CA TRP A 92 5.23 7.13 -4.61
C TRP A 92 6.49 7.98 -4.74
N HIS A 93 7.42 7.78 -3.81
CA HIS A 93 8.76 8.37 -3.86
C HIS A 93 9.78 7.24 -3.79
N GLU A 94 10.65 7.14 -4.76
CA GLU A 94 11.72 6.13 -4.72
C GLU A 94 12.80 6.58 -3.75
N VAL A 95 13.30 5.64 -2.95
CA VAL A 95 14.22 5.92 -1.84
C VAL A 95 15.64 5.52 -2.16
N SER A 96 15.83 4.71 -3.20
CA SER A 96 17.18 4.23 -3.55
C SER A 96 17.46 4.30 -5.03
#